data_1f3f22c29ccc62dccea0a0f99f240b13
#
_entry.id   1f3f22c29ccc62dccea0a0f99f240b13
#
_cell.length_a   1.000
_cell.length_b   1.000
_cell.length_c   1.000
_cell.angle_alpha   90.00
_cell.angle_beta   90.00
_cell.angle_gamma   90.00
#
_symmetry.space_group_name_H-M   'P 1'
#
loop_
_entity.id
_entity.type
_entity.pdbx_description
1 polymer ?
#
loop_
_entity_poly.entity_id
_entity_poly.type
_entity_poly.pdbx_seq_one_letter_code
_entity_poly.pdbx_strand_id
1 'polypeptide(L)'
;MLRRFLLGILVVSLASMAWAGVPDLVLSQAEIPAGADGALVFSTPNAQGEAFTAAFAPGGAVVDATISVTLIDTNGDPIFLYPFEDLWLETSLGSLSYCSGGTVADQSTDEMGMTTFSNPIAGGSYTDPASEMTMVMVAGAPISGGGVDVQFNSPDISGDLTVNLTDIVFFTDMLGGDFTDNPLFAGDFNYDGQINLSDIVRFTPGIGAACP
;
A
#
# COMPACT_ATOMS: atom_id res chain seq x y z
N MET A 1 -55.32 -4.44 -50.50
CA MET A 1 -54.57 -3.46 -49.66
C MET A 1 -54.24 -4.12 -48.33
N LEU A 2 -53.03 -4.61 -48.16
CA LEU A 2 -52.63 -5.38 -46.96
C LEU A 2 -51.75 -4.46 -46.11
N ARG A 3 -52.26 -3.95 -44.99
CA ARG A 3 -51.53 -3.16 -44.00
C ARG A 3 -50.66 -4.08 -43.16
N ARG A 4 -49.35 -4.02 -43.36
CA ARG A 4 -48.36 -4.67 -42.49
C ARG A 4 -48.18 -3.82 -41.21
N PHE A 5 -48.57 -4.33 -40.07
CA PHE A 5 -48.20 -3.80 -38.75
C PHE A 5 -46.78 -4.28 -38.42
N LEU A 6 -45.80 -3.35 -38.36
CA LEU A 6 -44.52 -3.60 -37.77
C LEU A 6 -44.63 -3.45 -36.23
N LEU A 7 -44.52 -4.55 -35.53
CA LEU A 7 -44.40 -4.55 -34.07
C LEU A 7 -42.94 -4.27 -33.74
N GLY A 8 -42.62 -3.05 -33.30
CA GLY A 8 -41.32 -2.70 -32.79
C GLY A 8 -41.17 -3.26 -31.37
N ILE A 9 -40.28 -4.22 -31.18
CA ILE A 9 -39.87 -4.71 -29.84
C ILE A 9 -38.91 -3.70 -29.27
N LEU A 10 -39.36 -2.92 -28.29
CA LEU A 10 -38.52 -2.05 -27.47
C LEU A 10 -37.76 -2.94 -26.45
N VAL A 11 -36.51 -3.24 -26.72
CA VAL A 11 -35.60 -3.88 -25.75
C VAL A 11 -35.18 -2.81 -24.74
N VAL A 12 -35.85 -2.76 -23.60
CA VAL A 12 -35.39 -1.99 -22.45
C VAL A 12 -34.27 -2.79 -21.79
N SER A 13 -33.02 -2.41 -22.07
CA SER A 13 -31.87 -2.88 -21.29
C SER A 13 -31.98 -2.28 -19.88
N LEU A 14 -32.39 -3.08 -18.91
CA LEU A 14 -32.23 -2.78 -17.49
C LEU A 14 -30.76 -2.81 -17.21
N ALA A 15 -30.10 -1.64 -17.23
CA ALA A 15 -28.80 -1.47 -16.58
C ALA A 15 -29.05 -1.74 -15.09
N SER A 16 -28.60 -2.88 -14.60
CA SER A 16 -28.50 -3.13 -13.17
C SER A 16 -27.52 -2.10 -12.62
N MET A 17 -28.02 -1.08 -11.91
CA MET A 17 -27.18 -0.27 -11.06
C MET A 17 -26.63 -1.23 -10.01
N ALA A 18 -25.37 -1.61 -10.15
CA ALA A 18 -24.63 -2.26 -9.07
C ALA A 18 -24.54 -1.22 -7.94
N TRP A 19 -25.34 -1.38 -6.91
CA TRP A 19 -25.14 -0.69 -5.66
C TRP A 19 -23.91 -1.36 -5.04
N ALA A 20 -22.79 -0.66 -4.98
CA ALA A 20 -21.72 -1.07 -4.12
C ALA A 20 -22.29 -1.16 -2.70
N GLY A 21 -22.29 -2.34 -2.11
CA GLY A 21 -22.74 -2.54 -0.72
C GLY A 21 -21.91 -1.67 0.21
N VAL A 22 -22.42 -1.40 1.40
CA VAL A 22 -21.62 -0.74 2.46
C VAL A 22 -20.76 -1.83 3.09
N PRO A 23 -19.42 -1.69 3.08
CA PRO A 23 -18.54 -2.66 3.70
C PRO A 23 -18.81 -2.80 5.21
N ASP A 24 -18.90 -4.03 5.67
CA ASP A 24 -18.82 -4.35 7.08
C ASP A 24 -17.34 -4.52 7.47
N LEU A 25 -16.81 -3.57 8.21
CA LEU A 25 -15.39 -3.55 8.56
C LEU A 25 -14.98 -4.66 9.55
N VAL A 26 -15.93 -5.35 10.17
CA VAL A 26 -15.67 -6.48 11.06
C VAL A 26 -15.63 -7.80 10.29
N LEU A 27 -16.45 -7.93 9.24
CA LEU A 27 -16.48 -9.11 8.38
C LEU A 27 -15.45 -9.05 7.24
N SER A 28 -15.07 -7.84 6.82
CA SER A 28 -14.03 -7.63 5.81
C SER A 28 -12.64 -7.97 6.37
N GLN A 29 -11.73 -8.41 5.52
CA GLN A 29 -10.42 -8.93 5.93
C GLN A 29 -9.30 -8.36 5.06
N ALA A 30 -8.12 -8.23 5.69
CA ALA A 30 -6.86 -7.94 5.01
C ALA A 30 -5.82 -8.96 5.46
N GLU A 31 -5.14 -9.59 4.51
CA GLU A 31 -4.22 -10.70 4.76
C GLU A 31 -2.94 -10.54 3.93
N ILE A 32 -1.83 -11.09 4.44
CA ILE A 32 -0.56 -11.24 3.72
C ILE A 32 -0.21 -12.71 3.59
N PRO A 33 0.63 -13.11 2.62
CA PRO A 33 1.08 -14.49 2.47
C PRO A 33 1.82 -14.98 3.72
N ALA A 34 1.68 -16.27 4.01
CA ALA A 34 2.39 -16.89 5.12
C ALA A 34 3.91 -16.74 4.98
N GLY A 35 4.56 -16.23 6.03
CA GLY A 35 5.99 -15.94 6.05
C GLY A 35 6.38 -14.54 5.60
N ALA A 36 5.41 -13.68 5.34
CA ALA A 36 5.63 -12.25 5.03
C ALA A 36 5.50 -11.34 6.26
N ASP A 37 5.25 -11.90 7.45
CA ASP A 37 5.15 -11.11 8.68
C ASP A 37 6.44 -10.31 8.91
N GLY A 38 6.31 -9.03 9.18
CA GLY A 38 7.42 -8.09 9.35
C GLY A 38 8.18 -7.75 8.06
N ALA A 39 7.63 -8.08 6.89
CA ALA A 39 8.29 -7.74 5.62
C ALA A 39 8.36 -6.23 5.42
N LEU A 40 9.49 -5.78 4.86
CA LEU A 40 9.75 -4.39 4.49
C LEU A 40 9.45 -4.16 3.01
N VAL A 41 8.63 -3.18 2.69
CA VAL A 41 8.45 -2.61 1.35
C VAL A 41 9.24 -1.31 1.26
N PHE A 42 10.23 -1.27 0.39
CA PHE A 42 10.99 -0.05 0.10
C PHE A 42 10.16 0.88 -0.80
N SER A 43 9.80 2.05 -0.28
CA SER A 43 8.96 3.03 -0.96
C SER A 43 9.74 4.26 -1.42
N THR A 44 9.18 5.01 -2.37
CA THR A 44 9.71 6.31 -2.78
C THR A 44 8.56 7.27 -3.08
N PRO A 45 8.71 8.59 -2.90
CA PRO A 45 7.64 9.55 -3.16
C PRO A 45 7.08 9.51 -4.59
N ASN A 46 7.87 9.09 -5.57
CA ASN A 46 7.47 8.98 -6.98
C ASN A 46 7.03 7.57 -7.42
N ALA A 47 6.74 6.66 -6.46
CA ALA A 47 6.34 5.27 -6.72
C ALA A 47 7.35 4.45 -7.56
N GLN A 48 8.65 4.76 -7.48
CA GLN A 48 9.73 4.00 -8.13
C GLN A 48 10.45 3.06 -7.13
N GLY A 49 9.84 2.80 -5.98
CA GLY A 49 10.29 1.83 -4.98
C GLY A 49 10.05 0.39 -5.42
N GLU A 50 10.15 -0.54 -4.47
CA GLU A 50 9.87 -1.96 -4.74
C GLU A 50 8.36 -2.24 -4.67
N ALA A 51 7.89 -3.20 -5.47
CA ALA A 51 6.56 -3.75 -5.38
C ALA A 51 6.44 -4.63 -4.12
N PHE A 52 5.24 -4.82 -3.59
CA PHE A 52 5.00 -5.73 -2.45
C PHE A 52 5.44 -7.17 -2.77
N THR A 53 5.37 -7.58 -4.04
CA THR A 53 5.86 -8.90 -4.50
C THR A 53 7.39 -9.05 -4.41
N ALA A 54 8.12 -7.98 -4.15
CA ALA A 54 9.58 -7.94 -4.02
C ALA A 54 10.03 -7.32 -2.69
N ALA A 55 9.20 -7.41 -1.66
CA ALA A 55 9.50 -6.97 -0.30
C ALA A 55 10.66 -7.77 0.32
N PHE A 56 11.22 -7.28 1.42
CA PHE A 56 12.32 -7.92 2.14
C PHE A 56 11.84 -8.48 3.48
N ALA A 57 12.07 -9.76 3.73
CA ALA A 57 11.96 -10.33 5.08
C ALA A 57 13.13 -9.83 5.95
N PRO A 58 12.99 -9.84 7.30
CA PRO A 58 14.12 -9.62 8.19
C PRO A 58 15.31 -10.53 7.82
N GLY A 59 16.49 -9.90 7.58
CA GLY A 59 17.68 -10.58 7.08
C GLY A 59 17.86 -10.51 5.55
N GLY A 60 17.05 -9.70 4.84
CA GLY A 60 17.26 -9.29 3.44
C GLY A 60 16.78 -10.29 2.37
N ALA A 61 16.10 -11.37 2.75
CA ALA A 61 15.52 -12.29 1.78
C ALA A 61 14.30 -11.66 1.08
N VAL A 62 14.20 -11.80 -0.24
CA VAL A 62 13.04 -11.32 -0.99
C VAL A 62 11.84 -12.22 -0.71
N VAL A 63 10.69 -11.60 -0.39
CA VAL A 63 9.42 -12.26 -0.12
C VAL A 63 8.26 -11.51 -0.81
N ASP A 64 7.17 -12.22 -1.04
CA ASP A 64 5.92 -11.61 -1.48
C ASP A 64 5.12 -11.17 -0.23
N ALA A 65 4.94 -9.87 -0.08
CA ALA A 65 4.14 -9.25 0.99
C ALA A 65 2.85 -8.61 0.45
N THR A 66 2.36 -9.06 -0.70
CA THR A 66 1.10 -8.58 -1.29
C THR A 66 -0.02 -8.62 -0.24
N ILE A 67 -0.66 -7.48 0.00
CA ILE A 67 -1.81 -7.40 0.88
C ILE A 67 -3.06 -7.73 0.06
N SER A 68 -3.74 -8.82 0.40
CA SER A 68 -5.02 -9.20 -0.19
C SER A 68 -6.15 -8.69 0.69
N VAL A 69 -7.14 -8.03 0.09
CA VAL A 69 -8.31 -7.49 0.79
C VAL A 69 -9.56 -8.15 0.27
N THR A 70 -10.45 -8.55 1.18
CA THR A 70 -11.80 -9.04 0.85
C THR A 70 -12.82 -8.16 1.55
N LEU A 71 -13.66 -7.48 0.77
CA LEU A 71 -14.75 -6.66 1.27
C LEU A 71 -16.06 -7.43 1.24
N ILE A 72 -16.72 -7.46 2.40
CA ILE A 72 -18.00 -8.16 2.63
C ILE A 72 -18.98 -7.16 3.24
N ASP A 73 -20.25 -7.27 2.86
CA ASP A 73 -21.32 -6.47 3.45
C ASP A 73 -21.86 -7.10 4.75
N THR A 74 -22.81 -6.44 5.42
CA THR A 74 -23.43 -6.89 6.68
C THR A 74 -24.21 -8.20 6.56
N ASN A 75 -24.51 -8.68 5.34
CA ASN A 75 -25.19 -9.96 5.09
C ASN A 75 -24.18 -11.10 4.86
N GLY A 76 -22.90 -10.78 4.72
CA GLY A 76 -21.85 -11.72 4.37
C GLY A 76 -21.67 -11.88 2.86
N ASP A 77 -22.26 -10.99 2.04
CA ASP A 77 -22.12 -11.03 0.59
C ASP A 77 -20.89 -10.22 0.15
N PRO A 78 -20.11 -10.68 -0.88
CA PRO A 78 -18.96 -9.95 -1.39
C PRO A 78 -19.38 -8.64 -2.08
N ILE A 79 -18.59 -7.60 -1.92
CA ILE A 79 -18.84 -6.28 -2.52
C ILE A 79 -18.09 -6.17 -3.84
N PHE A 80 -18.81 -6.20 -4.94
CA PHE A 80 -18.29 -6.08 -6.29
C PHE A 80 -18.16 -4.63 -6.74
N LEU A 81 -17.04 -4.29 -7.43
CA LEU A 81 -16.72 -2.96 -7.96
C LEU A 81 -16.68 -1.86 -6.89
N TYR A 82 -16.23 -2.17 -5.67
CA TYR A 82 -15.90 -1.13 -4.71
C TYR A 82 -14.73 -0.29 -5.24
N PRO A 83 -14.83 1.04 -5.25
CA PRO A 83 -13.81 1.90 -5.86
C PRO A 83 -12.44 1.73 -5.19
N PHE A 84 -11.39 1.55 -5.97
CA PHE A 84 -10.03 1.38 -5.45
C PHE A 84 -9.51 2.66 -4.78
N GLU A 85 -10.00 3.83 -5.20
CA GLU A 85 -9.64 5.14 -4.62
C GLU A 85 -10.13 5.30 -3.18
N ASP A 86 -11.16 4.54 -2.79
CA ASP A 86 -11.72 4.52 -1.44
C ASP A 86 -11.09 3.43 -0.55
N LEU A 87 -10.04 2.77 -1.07
CA LEU A 87 -9.22 1.77 -0.38
C LEU A 87 -7.77 2.22 -0.40
N TRP A 88 -7.17 2.47 0.77
CA TRP A 88 -5.77 2.88 0.84
C TRP A 88 -5.08 2.33 2.09
N LEU A 89 -3.75 2.44 2.11
CA LEU A 89 -2.93 2.06 3.25
C LEU A 89 -2.58 3.29 4.08
N GLU A 90 -2.65 3.12 5.39
CA GLU A 90 -2.05 3.98 6.41
C GLU A 90 -1.29 3.12 7.41
N THR A 91 -0.57 3.74 8.33
CA THR A 91 0.06 3.02 9.44
C THR A 91 -0.58 3.40 10.76
N SER A 92 -0.57 2.49 11.73
CA SER A 92 -1.30 2.64 12.99
C SER A 92 -0.84 3.84 13.83
N LEU A 93 0.39 4.31 13.65
CA LEU A 93 0.93 5.50 14.29
C LEU A 93 1.02 6.70 13.34
N GLY A 94 0.72 6.52 12.06
CA GLY A 94 0.79 7.57 11.05
C GLY A 94 2.19 7.95 10.63
N SER A 95 3.17 7.05 10.78
CA SER A 95 4.57 7.32 10.41
C SER A 95 4.79 7.32 8.90
N LEU A 96 4.00 6.59 8.13
CA LEU A 96 4.07 6.62 6.66
C LEU A 96 3.52 7.94 6.12
N SER A 97 4.39 8.78 5.55
CA SER A 97 3.98 9.90 4.71
C SER A 97 3.65 9.39 3.31
N TYR A 98 2.57 9.87 2.68
CA TYR A 98 2.20 9.41 1.34
C TYR A 98 1.66 10.53 0.45
N CYS A 99 1.93 10.41 -0.84
CA CYS A 99 1.40 11.31 -1.86
C CYS A 99 -0.10 11.06 -2.06
N SER A 100 -0.84 12.06 -2.49
CA SER A 100 -2.28 11.92 -2.76
C SER A 100 -2.54 10.76 -3.74
N GLY A 101 -3.32 9.75 -3.33
CA GLY A 101 -3.58 8.54 -4.11
C GLY A 101 -2.38 7.58 -4.22
N GLY A 102 -1.31 7.81 -3.49
CA GLY A 102 -0.08 7.04 -3.59
C GLY A 102 -0.10 5.68 -2.89
N THR A 103 -1.10 5.41 -2.08
CA THR A 103 -1.26 4.17 -1.30
C THR A 103 -2.58 3.45 -1.58
N VAL A 104 -3.28 3.78 -2.68
CA VAL A 104 -4.56 3.18 -3.04
C VAL A 104 -4.40 1.74 -3.56
N ALA A 105 -5.48 0.96 -3.50
CA ALA A 105 -5.50 -0.41 -3.99
C ALA A 105 -5.23 -0.49 -5.51
N ASP A 106 -4.77 -1.65 -5.98
CA ASP A 106 -4.39 -1.86 -7.38
C ASP A 106 -5.56 -1.71 -8.35
N GLN A 107 -6.77 -2.08 -7.91
CA GLN A 107 -8.00 -2.05 -8.70
C GLN A 107 -9.24 -2.12 -7.80
N SER A 108 -10.41 -1.79 -8.36
CA SER A 108 -11.69 -2.03 -7.69
C SER A 108 -11.92 -3.52 -7.43
N THR A 109 -12.71 -3.84 -6.39
CA THR A 109 -12.97 -5.23 -6.01
C THR A 109 -13.65 -6.04 -7.13
N ASP A 110 -13.28 -7.29 -7.25
CA ASP A 110 -13.84 -8.26 -8.19
C ASP A 110 -15.21 -8.85 -7.72
N GLU A 111 -15.73 -9.83 -8.44
CA GLU A 111 -17.01 -10.51 -8.11
C GLU A 111 -16.96 -11.26 -6.76
N MET A 112 -15.77 -11.54 -6.23
CA MET A 112 -15.56 -12.16 -4.92
C MET A 112 -15.32 -11.12 -3.81
N GLY A 113 -15.43 -9.83 -4.13
CA GLY A 113 -15.13 -8.73 -3.21
C GLY A 113 -13.64 -8.52 -2.97
N MET A 114 -12.77 -9.06 -3.82
CA MET A 114 -11.33 -9.08 -3.62
C MET A 114 -10.61 -7.98 -4.40
N THR A 115 -9.58 -7.42 -3.78
CA THR A 115 -8.56 -6.57 -4.39
C THR A 115 -7.21 -6.76 -3.71
N THR A 116 -6.18 -6.10 -4.20
CA THR A 116 -4.81 -6.22 -3.69
C THR A 116 -4.09 -4.88 -3.60
N PHE A 117 -3.03 -4.87 -2.79
CA PHE A 117 -1.94 -3.91 -2.85
C PHE A 117 -0.69 -4.71 -3.19
N SER A 118 -0.26 -4.66 -4.44
CA SER A 118 0.90 -5.38 -4.94
C SER A 118 1.91 -4.49 -5.64
N ASN A 119 1.48 -3.31 -6.10
CA ASN A 119 2.31 -2.33 -6.81
C ASN A 119 3.15 -1.47 -5.85
N PRO A 120 4.23 -0.81 -6.34
CA PRO A 120 4.94 0.18 -5.56
C PRO A 120 4.03 1.32 -5.09
N ILE A 121 4.20 1.77 -3.85
CA ILE A 121 3.48 2.93 -3.31
C ILE A 121 4.29 4.22 -3.47
N ALA A 122 3.58 5.35 -3.52
CA ALA A 122 4.18 6.69 -3.48
C ALA A 122 4.18 7.19 -2.04
N GLY A 123 5.28 6.92 -1.32
CA GLY A 123 5.40 7.25 0.10
C GLY A 123 6.82 7.55 0.53
N GLY A 124 6.93 8.20 1.69
CA GLY A 124 8.17 8.57 2.37
C GLY A 124 8.13 8.22 3.85
N SER A 125 9.21 8.53 4.56
CA SER A 125 9.43 8.19 5.96
C SER A 125 9.65 6.68 6.18
N TYR A 126 9.53 6.24 7.41
CA TYR A 126 9.71 4.84 7.82
C TYR A 126 8.77 4.49 8.98
N THR A 127 8.42 3.22 9.08
CA THR A 127 7.62 2.67 10.18
C THR A 127 8.51 2.23 11.34
N ASP A 128 7.92 2.05 12.54
CA ASP A 128 8.59 1.37 13.64
C ASP A 128 8.21 -0.12 13.66
N PRO A 129 9.10 -1.04 13.24
CA PRO A 129 8.79 -2.48 13.17
C PRO A 129 8.39 -3.12 14.51
N ALA A 130 8.70 -2.45 15.64
CA ALA A 130 8.38 -2.98 16.96
C ALA A 130 6.95 -2.65 17.43
N SER A 131 6.32 -1.62 16.85
CA SER A 131 5.08 -1.07 17.40
C SER A 131 4.03 -0.67 16.37
N GLU A 132 4.37 -0.66 15.10
CA GLU A 132 3.51 -0.11 14.06
C GLU A 132 3.03 -1.21 13.10
N MET A 133 1.74 -1.13 12.73
CA MET A 133 1.08 -2.04 11.79
C MET A 133 0.56 -1.25 10.59
N THR A 134 0.52 -1.88 9.44
CA THR A 134 -0.11 -1.34 8.24
C THR A 134 -1.61 -1.59 8.29
N MET A 135 -2.40 -0.52 8.20
CA MET A 135 -3.86 -0.53 8.26
C MET A 135 -4.43 -0.38 6.84
N VAL A 136 -5.38 -1.24 6.49
CA VAL A 136 -6.19 -1.05 5.28
C VAL A 136 -7.39 -0.19 5.64
N MET A 137 -7.47 1.00 5.02
CA MET A 137 -8.55 1.97 5.20
C MET A 137 -9.63 1.76 4.14
N VAL A 138 -10.88 1.80 4.56
CA VAL A 138 -12.06 1.69 3.70
C VAL A 138 -12.94 2.91 3.95
N ALA A 139 -13.04 3.81 2.99
CA ALA A 139 -13.77 5.08 3.11
C ALA A 139 -13.49 5.86 4.42
N GLY A 140 -12.23 5.85 4.88
CA GLY A 140 -11.77 6.60 6.06
C GLY A 140 -11.84 5.85 7.38
N ALA A 141 -12.14 4.55 7.38
CA ALA A 141 -12.13 3.73 8.59
C ALA A 141 -11.32 2.44 8.35
N PRO A 142 -10.52 1.97 9.33
CA PRO A 142 -9.73 0.77 9.17
C PRO A 142 -10.59 -0.48 9.22
N ILE A 143 -10.21 -1.51 8.42
CA ILE A 143 -10.72 -2.87 8.59
C ILE A 143 -10.36 -3.35 10.01
N SER A 144 -11.31 -4.03 10.66
CA SER A 144 -11.10 -4.58 12.00
C SER A 144 -10.04 -5.71 11.96
N GLY A 145 -9.30 -5.86 13.06
CA GLY A 145 -8.28 -6.92 13.17
C GLY A 145 -6.88 -6.43 13.46
N GLY A 146 -6.67 -5.10 13.52
CA GLY A 146 -5.40 -4.50 13.98
C GLY A 146 -4.34 -4.30 12.91
N GLY A 147 -4.69 -4.50 11.63
CA GLY A 147 -3.75 -4.32 10.51
C GLY A 147 -2.96 -5.58 10.14
N VAL A 148 -2.06 -5.43 9.18
CA VAL A 148 -1.10 -6.45 8.73
C VAL A 148 0.32 -6.01 9.08
N ASP A 149 1.19 -6.98 9.38
CA ASP A 149 2.58 -6.71 9.73
C ASP A 149 3.44 -6.56 8.46
N VAL A 150 3.27 -5.41 7.79
CA VAL A 150 4.10 -4.96 6.68
C VAL A 150 4.68 -3.61 7.04
N GLN A 151 5.97 -3.45 6.83
CA GLN A 151 6.74 -2.29 7.22
C GLN A 151 7.17 -1.49 5.99
N PHE A 152 7.47 -0.22 6.17
CA PHE A 152 7.93 0.68 5.11
C PHE A 152 9.20 1.40 5.52
N ASN A 153 10.09 1.63 4.58
CA ASN A 153 11.10 2.66 4.66
C ASN A 153 11.33 3.32 3.28
N SER A 154 11.95 4.47 3.28
CA SER A 154 12.09 5.30 2.08
C SER A 154 13.39 6.10 2.13
N PRO A 155 13.99 6.42 0.97
CA PRO A 155 15.08 7.41 0.91
C PRO A 155 14.61 8.83 1.30
N ASP A 156 13.31 9.11 1.34
CA ASP A 156 12.72 10.28 2.01
C ASP A 156 12.59 9.99 3.51
N ILE A 157 13.73 9.99 4.21
CA ILE A 157 13.82 9.66 5.65
C ILE A 157 13.09 10.71 6.49
N SER A 158 13.13 11.97 6.04
CA SER A 158 12.48 13.10 6.71
C SER A 158 10.94 13.05 6.64
N GLY A 159 10.38 12.33 5.67
CA GLY A 159 8.94 12.23 5.45
C GLY A 159 8.28 13.50 4.90
N ASP A 160 9.06 14.39 4.27
CA ASP A 160 8.55 15.62 3.66
C ASP A 160 8.04 15.41 2.22
N LEU A 161 8.05 14.16 1.74
CA LEU A 161 7.66 13.70 0.40
C LEU A 161 8.57 14.20 -0.72
N THR A 162 9.83 14.52 -0.37
CA THR A 162 10.86 14.92 -1.32
C THR A 162 12.22 14.42 -0.88
N VAL A 163 12.86 13.57 -1.65
CA VAL A 163 14.24 13.11 -1.35
C VAL A 163 15.24 14.20 -1.69
N ASN A 164 15.76 14.86 -0.69
CA ASN A 164 16.59 16.05 -0.82
C ASN A 164 17.85 16.01 0.06
N LEU A 165 18.49 17.16 0.26
CA LEU A 165 19.74 17.24 1.05
C LEU A 165 19.54 16.84 2.53
N THR A 166 18.37 17.06 3.11
CA THR A 166 18.06 16.66 4.49
C THR A 166 18.19 15.15 4.66
N ASP A 167 17.62 14.39 3.70
CA ASP A 167 17.65 12.93 3.72
C ASP A 167 19.05 12.38 3.49
N ILE A 168 19.84 13.05 2.61
CA ILE A 168 21.25 12.71 2.41
C ILE A 168 22.04 12.86 3.73
N VAL A 169 21.78 13.92 4.49
CA VAL A 169 22.42 14.13 5.79
C VAL A 169 22.02 13.02 6.76
N PHE A 170 20.74 12.73 6.93
CA PHE A 170 20.26 11.65 7.80
C PHE A 170 20.86 10.30 7.41
N PHE A 171 20.85 9.97 6.11
CA PHE A 171 21.43 8.72 5.64
C PHE A 171 22.95 8.64 5.88
N THR A 172 23.71 9.73 5.66
CA THR A 172 25.16 9.74 5.89
C THR A 172 25.53 9.63 7.35
N ASP A 173 24.73 10.20 8.26
CA ASP A 173 24.93 10.07 9.70
C ASP A 173 24.74 8.60 10.14
N MET A 174 23.67 7.96 9.69
CA MET A 174 23.43 6.53 9.94
C MET A 174 24.50 5.62 9.31
N LEU A 175 24.96 5.92 8.09
CA LEU A 175 26.08 5.21 7.45
C LEU A 175 27.39 5.38 8.25
N GLY A 176 27.56 6.51 8.93
CA GLY A 176 28.66 6.79 9.88
C GLY A 176 28.49 6.10 11.24
N GLY A 177 27.37 5.44 11.48
CA GLY A 177 27.04 4.75 12.73
C GLY A 177 26.38 5.64 13.78
N ASP A 178 25.89 6.82 13.41
CA ASP A 178 25.09 7.68 14.28
C ASP A 178 23.58 7.39 14.07
N PHE A 179 22.97 6.81 15.09
CA PHE A 179 21.54 6.47 15.13
C PHE A 179 20.78 7.31 16.16
N THR A 180 21.28 8.51 16.50
CA THR A 180 20.67 9.37 17.51
C THR A 180 19.31 9.91 17.05
N ASP A 181 19.22 10.35 15.80
CA ASP A 181 18.02 10.97 15.25
C ASP A 181 17.14 9.97 14.50
N ASN A 182 17.73 8.95 13.86
CA ASN A 182 17.02 7.95 13.08
C ASN A 182 17.51 6.54 13.44
N PRO A 183 16.61 5.55 13.59
CA PRO A 183 17.00 4.17 13.88
C PRO A 183 17.64 3.50 12.66
N LEU A 184 18.38 2.41 12.89
CA LEU A 184 19.00 1.59 11.84
C LEU A 184 18.00 1.27 10.71
N PHE A 185 16.77 0.90 11.05
CA PHE A 185 15.70 0.52 10.10
C PHE A 185 15.42 1.61 9.06
N ALA A 186 15.55 2.90 9.43
CA ALA A 186 15.27 4.01 8.52
C ALA A 186 16.20 4.07 7.30
N GLY A 187 17.43 3.53 7.42
CA GLY A 187 18.43 3.52 6.36
C GLY A 187 18.81 2.14 5.82
N ASP A 188 18.33 1.07 6.45
CA ASP A 188 18.54 -0.32 6.00
C ASP A 188 17.47 -0.69 4.97
N PHE A 189 17.68 -0.28 3.72
CA PHE A 189 16.69 -0.37 2.64
C PHE A 189 16.54 -1.76 2.04
N ASN A 190 17.42 -2.70 2.38
CA ASN A 190 17.32 -4.11 1.99
C ASN A 190 17.04 -5.04 3.17
N TYR A 191 16.87 -4.48 4.36
CA TYR A 191 16.52 -5.16 5.61
C TYR A 191 17.48 -6.30 5.99
N ASP A 192 18.78 -6.13 5.70
CA ASP A 192 19.82 -7.13 6.03
C ASP A 192 20.44 -6.93 7.43
N GLY A 193 20.00 -5.90 8.15
CA GLY A 193 20.46 -5.55 9.49
C GLY A 193 21.71 -4.68 9.52
N GLN A 194 22.13 -4.11 8.39
CA GLN A 194 23.28 -3.24 8.27
C GLN A 194 23.01 -2.09 7.31
N ILE A 195 23.61 -0.93 7.54
CA ILE A 195 23.67 0.14 6.53
C ILE A 195 25.04 0.10 5.88
N ASN A 196 25.05 -0.17 4.56
CA ASN A 196 26.27 -0.39 3.81
C ASN A 196 26.13 0.02 2.32
N LEU A 197 26.98 -0.48 1.44
CA LEU A 197 26.98 -0.13 0.01
C LEU A 197 25.67 -0.53 -0.71
N SER A 198 25.01 -1.61 -0.28
CA SER A 198 23.73 -2.02 -0.88
C SER A 198 22.64 -0.98 -0.67
N ASP A 199 22.62 -0.31 0.50
CA ASP A 199 21.66 0.73 0.81
C ASP A 199 21.98 2.03 0.08
N ILE A 200 23.25 2.37 -0.11
CA ILE A 200 23.67 3.49 -0.98
C ILE A 200 23.15 3.30 -2.41
N VAL A 201 23.24 2.08 -2.94
CA VAL A 201 22.75 1.75 -4.29
C VAL A 201 21.22 1.91 -4.38
N ARG A 202 20.47 1.63 -3.30
CA ARG A 202 19.02 1.82 -3.25
C ARG A 202 18.63 3.29 -3.00
N PHE A 203 19.37 3.98 -2.14
CA PHE A 203 19.14 5.39 -1.84
C PHE A 203 19.33 6.30 -3.07
N THR A 204 20.43 6.09 -3.79
CA THR A 204 20.90 7.01 -4.86
C THR A 204 19.87 7.28 -5.96
N PRO A 205 19.16 6.28 -6.51
CA PRO A 205 18.11 6.51 -7.53
C PRO A 205 16.93 7.33 -7.03
N GLY A 206 16.71 7.35 -5.71
CA GLY A 206 15.64 8.13 -5.09
C GLY A 206 15.94 9.63 -4.99
N ILE A 207 17.19 10.05 -5.12
CA ILE A 207 17.56 11.48 -4.97
C ILE A 207 16.81 12.34 -5.99
N GLY A 208 16.09 13.36 -5.49
CA GLY A 208 15.24 14.22 -6.30
C GLY A 208 13.83 13.66 -6.56
N ALA A 209 13.50 12.47 -6.04
CA ALA A 209 12.13 11.98 -6.09
C ALA A 209 11.22 12.88 -5.25
N ALA A 210 10.03 13.14 -5.78
CA ALA A 210 8.97 13.91 -5.11
C ALA A 210 7.61 13.37 -5.57
N CYS A 211 6.55 13.75 -4.87
CA CYS A 211 5.18 13.48 -5.31
C CYS A 211 4.93 14.00 -6.73
N PRO A 212 4.20 13.25 -7.57
CA PRO A 212 3.84 13.66 -8.92
C PRO A 212 2.87 14.84 -8.95
#